data_5a623cb09da9d1e8b4d9dbf856f10c3d
#
_entry.id   5a623cb09da9d1e8b4d9dbf856f10c3d
#
_cell.length_a   1.000
_cell.length_b   1.000
_cell.length_c   1.000
_cell.angle_alpha   90.00
_cell.angle_beta   90.00
_cell.angle_gamma   90.00
#
_symmetry.space_group_name_H-M   'P 1'
#
loop_
_entity.id
_entity.type
_entity.pdbx_description
1 polymer ?
#
loop_
_entity_poly.entity_id
_entity_poly.type
_entity_poly.pdbx_seq_one_letter_code
_entity_poly.pdbx_strand_id
1 'polypeptide(L)'
;EVLEVMELIGAMPCPVLVIPGNHDHGGAGGIWRREDLRRRMRERAPNLELLTQPEPKSRAGMTLLPCPLLRRHDSVGPMRWLDQLNWQDLDPKAPRVLLAHGSVQGFGSGTDVNALHLEQLPTGELDYIALGDWHGLMQVQSNAWYSGTPEPDRFPTGPDDQRSQVILADLTRGDDPRVQMITTGRVAWHRITMQLQGLPDLERLNQELDACIGSRVGRDLLRLELNGQLGLDAHRRLQALLSELSEQLLHLRLRGELRRYPTDGELDQCLNRSDGPLLSGIAAGLKQELEVGADPLIEQALIELHQLCSTSPCA
;
A
#
# COMPACT_ATOMS: atom_id res chain seq x y z
N GLU A 1 19.69 3.58 -8.53
CA GLU A 1 18.83 2.92 -7.51
C GLU A 1 19.54 1.78 -6.77
N VAL A 2 19.89 0.63 -7.40
CA VAL A 2 20.54 -0.50 -6.71
C VAL A 2 21.86 -0.10 -6.04
N LEU A 3 22.64 0.77 -6.65
CA LEU A 3 23.90 1.28 -6.09
C LEU A 3 23.68 2.18 -4.89
N GLU A 4 22.67 3.04 -4.93
CA GLU A 4 22.30 3.91 -3.82
C GLU A 4 21.84 3.10 -2.61
N VAL A 5 21.04 2.05 -2.83
CA VAL A 5 20.63 1.13 -1.76
C VAL A 5 21.85 0.44 -1.14
N MET A 6 22.81 -0.01 -1.97
CA MET A 6 24.05 -0.61 -1.45
C MET A 6 24.89 0.38 -0.64
N GLU A 7 24.98 1.64 -1.06
CA GLU A 7 25.68 2.68 -0.30
C GLU A 7 25.01 2.97 1.05
N LEU A 8 23.67 3.03 1.06
CA LEU A 8 22.91 3.18 2.30
C LEU A 8 23.11 1.99 3.25
N ILE A 9 23.07 0.76 2.73
CA ILE A 9 23.35 -0.44 3.54
C ILE A 9 24.79 -0.40 4.05
N GLY A 10 25.77 -0.07 3.20
CA GLY A 10 27.17 0.02 3.57
C GLY A 10 27.46 1.05 4.67
N ALA A 11 26.64 2.09 4.76
CA ALA A 11 26.73 3.11 5.81
C ALA A 11 26.10 2.69 7.15
N MET A 12 25.38 1.57 7.20
CA MET A 12 24.79 1.08 8.45
C MET A 12 25.87 0.51 9.37
N PRO A 13 25.81 0.78 10.69
CA PRO A 13 26.82 0.33 11.66
C PRO A 13 26.65 -1.15 12.07
N CYS A 14 25.74 -1.87 11.47
CA CYS A 14 25.39 -3.26 11.82
C CYS A 14 25.49 -4.19 10.61
N PRO A 15 25.66 -5.51 10.83
CA PRO A 15 25.51 -6.50 9.79
C PRO A 15 24.09 -6.48 9.20
N VAL A 16 23.99 -6.57 7.89
CA VAL A 16 22.74 -6.72 7.16
C VAL A 16 22.71 -8.09 6.52
N LEU A 17 21.75 -8.91 6.91
CA LEU A 17 21.64 -10.31 6.49
C LEU A 17 20.39 -10.45 5.61
N VAL A 18 20.55 -10.97 4.40
CA VAL A 18 19.50 -11.04 3.41
C VAL A 18 19.35 -12.45 2.86
N ILE A 19 18.13 -12.93 2.75
CA ILE A 19 17.77 -14.12 1.98
C ILE A 19 17.09 -13.72 0.67
N PRO A 20 17.29 -14.45 -0.43
CA PRO A 20 16.53 -14.29 -1.66
C PRO A 20 15.05 -14.63 -1.48
N GLY A 21 14.17 -13.82 -2.10
CA GLY A 21 12.74 -14.08 -2.23
C GLY A 21 12.35 -14.66 -3.60
N ASN A 22 11.04 -14.66 -3.90
CA ASN A 22 10.49 -15.21 -5.13
C ASN A 22 10.77 -14.35 -6.37
N HIS A 23 10.90 -13.03 -6.21
CA HIS A 23 11.19 -12.09 -7.29
C HIS A 23 12.68 -11.97 -7.62
N ASP A 24 13.55 -12.30 -6.67
CA ASP A 24 14.99 -12.19 -6.74
C ASP A 24 15.73 -13.49 -6.31
N HIS A 25 15.16 -14.63 -6.69
CA HIS A 25 15.63 -15.95 -6.24
C HIS A 25 17.14 -16.18 -6.39
N GLY A 26 17.73 -16.95 -5.45
CA GLY A 26 19.18 -17.18 -5.35
C GLY A 26 19.76 -18.23 -6.31
N GLY A 27 18.93 -18.85 -7.15
CA GLY A 27 19.36 -19.93 -8.08
C GLY A 27 19.91 -19.44 -9.40
N ALA A 28 20.07 -20.37 -10.33
CA ALA A 28 20.59 -20.09 -11.66
C ALA A 28 19.72 -19.04 -12.39
N GLY A 29 20.36 -18.05 -13.01
CA GLY A 29 19.67 -16.95 -13.69
C GLY A 29 19.17 -15.83 -12.76
N GLY A 30 19.21 -16.02 -11.45
CA GLY A 30 18.85 -14.99 -10.49
C GLY A 30 19.85 -13.82 -10.45
N ILE A 31 19.37 -12.65 -10.07
CA ILE A 31 20.17 -11.41 -9.99
C ILE A 31 21.38 -11.57 -9.06
N TRP A 32 21.26 -12.33 -7.99
CA TRP A 32 22.31 -12.57 -7.00
C TRP A 32 23.49 -13.40 -7.53
N ARG A 33 23.37 -14.03 -8.71
CA ARG A 33 24.44 -14.78 -9.36
C ARG A 33 25.29 -13.90 -10.29
N ARG A 34 24.90 -12.68 -10.54
CA ARG A 34 25.61 -11.75 -11.39
C ARG A 34 26.92 -11.30 -10.73
N GLU A 35 28.04 -11.49 -11.39
CA GLU A 35 29.37 -11.15 -10.86
C GLU A 35 29.56 -9.64 -10.68
N ASP A 36 29.01 -8.84 -11.60
CA ASP A 36 29.05 -7.38 -11.48
C ASP A 36 28.32 -6.88 -10.21
N LEU A 37 27.16 -7.48 -9.88
CA LEU A 37 26.42 -7.16 -8.66
C LEU A 37 27.20 -7.58 -7.41
N ARG A 38 27.74 -8.81 -7.38
CA ARG A 38 28.52 -9.32 -6.25
C ARG A 38 29.77 -8.51 -5.98
N ARG A 39 30.46 -8.06 -7.04
CA ARG A 39 31.61 -7.17 -6.91
C ARG A 39 31.19 -5.85 -6.24
N ARG A 40 30.13 -5.22 -6.74
CA ARG A 40 29.60 -3.95 -6.18
C ARG A 40 29.12 -4.10 -4.74
N MET A 41 28.52 -5.23 -4.38
CA MET A 41 28.16 -5.52 -2.98
C MET A 41 29.40 -5.53 -2.09
N ARG A 42 30.46 -6.24 -2.48
CA ARG A 42 31.72 -6.28 -1.71
C ARG A 42 32.35 -4.90 -1.55
N GLU A 43 32.30 -4.07 -2.58
CA GLU A 43 32.90 -2.75 -2.60
C GLU A 43 32.11 -1.69 -1.80
N ARG A 44 30.76 -1.72 -1.89
CA ARG A 44 29.91 -0.65 -1.38
C ARG A 44 29.12 -1.01 -0.10
N ALA A 45 28.87 -2.29 0.12
CA ALA A 45 28.14 -2.80 1.27
C ALA A 45 28.85 -4.03 1.88
N PRO A 46 30.07 -3.86 2.43
CA PRO A 46 30.84 -4.99 2.98
C PRO A 46 30.15 -5.64 4.19
N ASN A 47 29.23 -4.94 4.84
CA ASN A 47 28.39 -5.42 5.94
C ASN A 47 27.14 -6.19 5.46
N LEU A 48 26.86 -6.24 4.14
CA LEU A 48 25.76 -6.99 3.55
C LEU A 48 26.18 -8.44 3.28
N GLU A 49 25.52 -9.36 3.94
CA GLU A 49 25.71 -10.79 3.73
C GLU A 49 24.49 -11.44 3.12
N LEU A 50 24.65 -12.01 1.92
CA LEU A 50 23.61 -12.75 1.23
C LEU A 50 23.63 -14.23 1.61
N LEU A 51 22.58 -14.70 2.26
CA LEU A 51 22.42 -16.06 2.74
C LEU A 51 21.70 -16.90 1.66
N THR A 52 22.48 -17.65 0.87
CA THR A 52 21.94 -18.49 -0.22
C THR A 52 22.08 -19.99 0.05
N GLN A 53 22.70 -20.36 1.17
CA GLN A 53 22.84 -21.75 1.57
C GLN A 53 21.85 -22.05 2.71
N PRO A 54 21.06 -23.13 2.60
CA PRO A 54 20.15 -23.60 3.65
C PRO A 54 20.95 -24.40 4.71
N GLU A 55 21.69 -23.69 5.55
CA GLU A 55 22.53 -24.26 6.62
C GLU A 55 22.57 -23.30 7.82
N PRO A 56 22.78 -23.81 9.06
CA PRO A 56 22.91 -22.97 10.24
C PRO A 56 24.10 -22.03 10.11
N LYS A 57 23.93 -20.78 10.56
CA LYS A 57 24.96 -19.76 10.51
C LYS A 57 25.02 -18.95 11.80
N SER A 58 26.17 -18.95 12.45
CA SER A 58 26.40 -18.10 13.62
C SER A 58 26.76 -16.68 13.19
N ARG A 59 25.97 -15.67 13.61
CA ARG A 59 26.20 -14.25 13.36
C ARG A 59 25.64 -13.39 14.50
N ALA A 60 26.40 -12.37 14.88
CA ALA A 60 26.00 -11.38 15.88
C ALA A 60 25.46 -11.99 17.18
N GLY A 61 26.03 -13.12 17.63
CA GLY A 61 25.60 -13.83 18.83
C GLY A 61 24.33 -14.66 18.71
N MET A 62 23.81 -14.85 17.48
CA MET A 62 22.62 -15.64 17.19
C MET A 62 22.97 -16.82 16.25
N THR A 63 22.14 -17.85 16.29
CA THR A 63 22.13 -18.92 15.28
C THR A 63 21.02 -18.61 14.28
N LEU A 64 21.41 -18.31 13.05
CA LEU A 64 20.50 -18.06 11.94
C LEU A 64 20.21 -19.36 11.19
N LEU A 65 18.96 -19.56 10.81
CA LEU A 65 18.47 -20.69 10.02
C LEU A 65 17.82 -20.15 8.73
N PRO A 66 18.63 -19.85 7.70
CA PRO A 66 18.13 -19.25 6.47
C PRO A 66 17.40 -20.27 5.61
N CYS A 67 16.23 -19.89 5.11
CA CYS A 67 15.41 -20.64 4.16
C CYS A 67 15.28 -19.83 2.84
N PRO A 68 16.38 -19.68 2.07
CA PRO A 68 16.39 -18.89 0.85
C PRO A 68 15.58 -19.54 -0.25
N LEU A 69 14.85 -18.76 -1.04
CA LEU A 69 14.26 -19.25 -2.28
C LEU A 69 15.33 -19.32 -3.38
N LEU A 70 15.63 -20.55 -3.84
CA LEU A 70 16.56 -20.81 -4.93
C LEU A 70 15.87 -20.87 -6.30
N ARG A 71 14.53 -20.82 -6.32
CA ARG A 71 13.66 -20.77 -7.50
C ARG A 71 12.50 -19.82 -7.24
N ARG A 72 11.96 -19.26 -8.30
CA ARG A 72 10.79 -18.38 -8.19
C ARG A 72 9.57 -19.11 -7.58
N HIS A 73 9.42 -20.36 -7.94
CA HIS A 73 8.35 -21.23 -7.46
C HIS A 73 8.99 -22.49 -6.89
N ASP A 74 8.84 -22.69 -5.60
CA ASP A 74 9.32 -23.87 -4.88
C ASP A 74 8.12 -24.66 -4.35
N SER A 75 7.87 -25.81 -4.94
CA SER A 75 6.79 -26.73 -4.52
C SER A 75 7.24 -27.70 -3.41
N VAL A 76 8.53 -27.76 -3.12
CA VAL A 76 9.10 -28.63 -2.08
C VAL A 76 9.09 -27.91 -0.72
N GLY A 77 9.15 -26.57 -0.75
CA GLY A 77 9.23 -25.71 0.41
C GLY A 77 10.67 -25.39 0.84
N PRO A 78 10.97 -24.12 1.09
CA PRO A 78 12.32 -23.66 1.44
C PRO A 78 12.78 -24.14 2.83
N MET A 79 11.87 -24.63 3.67
CA MET A 79 12.14 -25.06 5.05
C MET A 79 12.51 -26.53 5.18
N ARG A 80 12.38 -27.36 4.09
CA ARG A 80 12.57 -28.81 4.14
C ARG A 80 13.92 -29.28 4.66
N TRP A 81 14.97 -28.49 4.52
CA TRP A 81 16.29 -28.83 5.03
C TRP A 81 16.33 -28.93 6.57
N LEU A 82 15.40 -28.26 7.27
CA LEU A 82 15.28 -28.31 8.73
C LEU A 82 14.88 -29.68 9.24
N ASP A 83 14.24 -30.52 8.41
CA ASP A 83 13.89 -31.92 8.77
C ASP A 83 15.12 -32.78 9.03
N GLN A 84 16.27 -32.39 8.45
CA GLN A 84 17.54 -33.09 8.61
C GLN A 84 18.48 -32.43 9.61
N LEU A 85 18.05 -31.30 10.20
CA LEU A 85 18.86 -30.55 11.13
C LEU A 85 18.89 -31.26 12.49
N ASN A 86 20.09 -31.54 12.98
CA ASN A 86 20.28 -31.95 14.36
C ASN A 86 20.32 -30.69 15.25
N TRP A 87 19.21 -30.39 15.90
CA TRP A 87 19.07 -29.22 16.77
C TRP A 87 20.02 -29.19 17.96
N GLN A 88 20.56 -30.37 18.35
CA GLN A 88 21.53 -30.50 19.44
C GLN A 88 22.95 -30.05 19.07
N ASP A 89 23.24 -29.96 17.77
CA ASP A 89 24.54 -29.48 17.28
C ASP A 89 24.62 -27.94 17.29
N LEU A 90 23.48 -27.26 17.52
CA LEU A 90 23.43 -25.81 17.60
C LEU A 90 23.85 -25.32 18.98
N ASP A 91 24.42 -24.10 19.03
CA ASP A 91 24.76 -23.46 20.30
C ASP A 91 23.50 -23.37 21.20
N PRO A 92 23.52 -23.99 22.38
CA PRO A 92 22.38 -24.02 23.28
C PRO A 92 22.09 -22.66 23.95
N LYS A 93 23.02 -21.71 23.87
CA LYS A 93 22.89 -20.39 24.49
C LYS A 93 22.54 -19.29 23.54
N ALA A 94 22.79 -19.49 22.22
CA ALA A 94 22.52 -18.49 21.21
C ALA A 94 21.03 -18.49 20.83
N PRO A 95 20.37 -17.33 20.79
CA PRO A 95 19.02 -17.23 20.22
C PRO A 95 18.98 -17.76 18.80
N ARG A 96 17.92 -18.49 18.44
CA ARG A 96 17.73 -19.12 17.14
C ARG A 96 16.69 -18.38 16.32
N VAL A 97 17.10 -17.88 15.17
CA VAL A 97 16.28 -17.08 14.27
C VAL A 97 16.12 -17.76 12.94
N LEU A 98 14.88 -18.11 12.59
CA LEU A 98 14.54 -18.57 11.25
C LEU A 98 14.30 -17.36 10.34
N LEU A 99 14.93 -17.36 9.16
CA LEU A 99 14.68 -16.41 8.10
C LEU A 99 14.01 -17.14 6.93
N ALA A 100 12.74 -16.85 6.62
CA ALA A 100 12.02 -17.53 5.54
C ALA A 100 11.24 -16.55 4.66
N HIS A 101 11.07 -16.91 3.38
CA HIS A 101 10.29 -16.12 2.44
C HIS A 101 9.24 -17.02 1.77
N GLY A 102 7.96 -16.70 1.96
CA GLY A 102 6.84 -17.45 1.41
C GLY A 102 5.55 -17.20 2.20
N SER A 103 4.49 -17.89 1.81
CA SER A 103 3.18 -17.78 2.42
C SER A 103 2.98 -18.84 3.50
N VAL A 104 2.62 -18.42 4.71
CA VAL A 104 2.20 -19.36 5.76
C VAL A 104 0.81 -19.89 5.45
N GLN A 105 0.60 -21.18 5.61
CA GLN A 105 -0.68 -21.83 5.33
C GLN A 105 -1.81 -21.20 6.17
N GLY A 106 -2.93 -20.91 5.52
CA GLY A 106 -4.04 -20.17 6.15
C GLY A 106 -3.98 -18.64 6.02
N PHE A 107 -2.84 -18.08 5.52
CA PHE A 107 -2.66 -16.66 5.25
C PHE A 107 -2.25 -16.48 3.78
N GLY A 108 -2.91 -15.60 3.04
CA GLY A 108 -2.56 -15.26 1.64
C GLY A 108 -3.37 -16.00 0.58
N SER A 109 -2.86 -16.10 -0.64
CA SER A 109 -3.58 -16.54 -1.85
C SER A 109 -3.87 -18.04 -1.96
N GLY A 110 -3.56 -18.83 -0.95
CA GLY A 110 -3.89 -20.28 -0.92
C GLY A 110 -3.16 -21.13 -1.96
N THR A 111 -2.04 -20.69 -2.50
CA THR A 111 -1.20 -21.50 -3.40
C THR A 111 -0.20 -22.30 -2.60
N ASP A 112 0.00 -23.59 -2.95
CA ASP A 112 1.02 -24.45 -2.33
C ASP A 112 2.46 -24.09 -2.74
N VAL A 113 2.62 -23.03 -3.52
CA VAL A 113 3.93 -22.57 -4.00
C VAL A 113 4.57 -21.67 -2.94
N ASN A 114 5.83 -21.96 -2.62
CA ASN A 114 6.60 -21.28 -1.57
C ASN A 114 5.89 -21.33 -0.19
N ALA A 115 5.14 -22.41 0.08
CA ALA A 115 4.42 -22.58 1.33
C ALA A 115 5.39 -22.78 2.51
N LEU A 116 5.07 -22.13 3.62
CA LEU A 116 5.79 -22.23 4.89
C LEU A 116 4.91 -22.99 5.90
N HIS A 117 5.36 -24.17 6.30
CA HIS A 117 4.67 -25.05 7.22
C HIS A 117 5.21 -24.88 8.65
N LEU A 118 4.87 -23.78 9.31
CA LEU A 118 5.37 -23.46 10.65
C LEU A 118 4.94 -24.46 11.71
N GLU A 119 3.82 -25.15 11.49
CA GLU A 119 3.29 -26.20 12.36
C GLU A 119 4.17 -27.46 12.39
N GLN A 120 5.05 -27.64 11.42
CA GLN A 120 5.97 -28.78 11.36
C GLN A 120 7.29 -28.51 12.10
N LEU A 121 7.51 -27.27 12.56
CA LEU A 121 8.70 -26.91 13.29
C LEU A 121 8.66 -27.43 14.74
N PRO A 122 9.79 -27.88 15.30
CA PRO A 122 9.81 -28.36 16.67
C PRO A 122 9.56 -27.21 17.66
N THR A 123 8.66 -27.47 18.61
CA THR A 123 8.27 -26.51 19.64
C THR A 123 9.47 -26.13 20.51
N GLY A 124 9.65 -24.82 20.77
CA GLY A 124 10.70 -24.31 21.66
C GLY A 124 12.11 -24.27 21.08
N GLU A 125 12.29 -24.70 19.83
CA GLU A 125 13.61 -24.65 19.19
C GLU A 125 13.94 -23.31 18.51
N LEU A 126 12.92 -22.50 18.23
CA LEU A 126 13.07 -21.19 17.59
C LEU A 126 12.58 -20.06 18.51
N ASP A 127 13.41 -19.05 18.68
CA ASP A 127 13.11 -17.87 19.49
C ASP A 127 12.42 -16.78 18.64
N TYR A 128 12.74 -16.71 17.32
CA TYR A 128 12.09 -15.79 16.40
C TYR A 128 12.03 -16.34 14.98
N ILE A 129 10.94 -16.05 14.28
CA ILE A 129 10.72 -16.40 12.89
C ILE A 129 10.43 -15.12 12.10
N ALA A 130 11.40 -14.68 11.33
CA ALA A 130 11.31 -13.51 10.46
C ALA A 130 10.84 -13.95 9.07
N LEU A 131 9.64 -13.48 8.68
CA LEU A 131 8.98 -13.86 7.45
C LEU A 131 8.99 -12.71 6.43
N GLY A 132 9.21 -13.04 5.16
CA GLY A 132 9.03 -12.18 4.00
C GLY A 132 7.97 -12.74 3.05
N ASP A 133 7.54 -11.98 2.04
CA ASP A 133 6.50 -12.20 1.04
C ASP A 133 5.24 -11.35 1.29
N TRP A 134 4.71 -11.34 2.50
CA TRP A 134 3.59 -10.49 2.84
C TRP A 134 4.06 -9.03 3.08
N HIS A 135 3.40 -8.08 2.41
CA HIS A 135 3.82 -6.67 2.42
C HIS A 135 3.26 -5.86 3.60
N GLY A 136 2.25 -6.36 4.29
CA GLY A 136 1.71 -5.78 5.52
C GLY A 136 2.35 -6.36 6.77
N LEU A 137 2.31 -5.61 7.87
CA LEU A 137 2.66 -6.14 9.18
C LEU A 137 1.68 -7.23 9.60
N MET A 138 2.18 -8.38 10.02
CA MET A 138 1.31 -9.47 10.48
C MET A 138 2.02 -10.34 11.51
N GLN A 139 1.39 -10.55 12.64
CA GLN A 139 1.78 -11.59 13.60
C GLN A 139 1.09 -12.90 13.22
N VAL A 140 1.87 -13.94 12.94
CA VAL A 140 1.38 -15.26 12.58
C VAL A 140 1.31 -16.19 13.82
N GLN A 141 2.35 -16.12 14.65
CA GLN A 141 2.46 -16.81 15.95
C GLN A 141 3.12 -15.87 16.97
N SER A 142 3.19 -16.26 18.25
CA SER A 142 3.82 -15.43 19.29
C SER A 142 5.25 -14.98 18.92
N ASN A 143 6.00 -15.84 18.22
CA ASN A 143 7.37 -15.60 17.79
C ASN A 143 7.55 -15.49 16.27
N ALA A 144 6.47 -15.49 15.47
CA ALA A 144 6.54 -15.46 14.00
C ALA A 144 5.83 -14.23 13.42
N TRP A 145 6.55 -13.46 12.59
CA TRP A 145 6.10 -12.18 12.09
C TRP A 145 6.50 -11.92 10.63
N TYR A 146 5.58 -11.35 9.87
CA TYR A 146 5.89 -10.56 8.69
C TYR A 146 6.06 -9.12 9.11
N SER A 147 7.21 -8.51 8.85
CA SER A 147 7.44 -7.09 9.16
C SER A 147 6.76 -6.14 8.16
N GLY A 148 6.37 -6.65 7.01
CA GLY A 148 5.87 -5.85 5.90
C GLY A 148 6.96 -5.04 5.22
N THR A 149 6.56 -3.95 4.56
CA THR A 149 7.46 -3.05 3.85
C THR A 149 7.81 -1.81 4.69
N PRO A 150 9.08 -1.40 4.75
CA PRO A 150 9.52 -0.21 5.51
C PRO A 150 9.01 1.11 4.94
N GLU A 151 8.68 1.14 3.64
CA GLU A 151 7.94 2.18 2.94
C GLU A 151 6.76 1.55 2.20
N PRO A 152 5.62 2.26 2.01
CA PRO A 152 4.51 1.72 1.24
C PRO A 152 4.91 1.53 -0.23
N ASP A 153 4.45 0.44 -0.84
CA ASP A 153 4.67 0.12 -2.24
C ASP A 153 3.38 0.15 -3.08
N ARG A 154 2.24 0.30 -2.41
CA ARG A 154 0.91 0.40 -3.02
C ARG A 154 -0.09 1.08 -2.09
N PHE A 155 -1.23 1.51 -2.64
CA PHE A 155 -2.35 1.98 -1.83
C PHE A 155 -2.93 0.86 -0.97
N PRO A 156 -3.30 1.16 0.29
CA PRO A 156 -3.85 0.14 1.19
C PRO A 156 -5.13 -0.47 0.61
N THR A 157 -5.29 -1.78 0.83
CA THR A 157 -6.45 -2.54 0.39
C THR A 157 -7.51 -2.66 1.48
N GLY A 158 -7.14 -2.38 2.72
CA GLY A 158 -8.04 -2.40 3.88
C GLY A 158 -7.34 -1.86 5.13
N PRO A 159 -8.05 -1.78 6.27
CA PRO A 159 -7.52 -1.25 7.52
C PRO A 159 -6.36 -2.07 8.10
N ASP A 160 -6.32 -3.37 7.81
CA ASP A 160 -5.30 -4.29 8.30
C ASP A 160 -4.03 -4.31 7.43
N ASP A 161 -4.03 -3.57 6.31
CA ASP A 161 -2.87 -3.46 5.41
C ASP A 161 -1.88 -2.41 5.93
N GLN A 162 -1.29 -2.69 7.11
CA GLN A 162 -0.33 -1.81 7.76
C GLN A 162 1.05 -1.98 7.14
N ARG A 163 1.59 -0.87 6.65
CA ARG A 163 2.92 -0.76 6.03
C ARG A 163 3.67 0.41 6.66
N SER A 164 4.89 0.65 6.22
CA SER A 164 5.69 1.78 6.71
C SER A 164 6.30 1.57 8.08
N GLN A 165 6.64 0.34 8.41
CA GLN A 165 7.32 0.01 9.67
C GLN A 165 8.35 -1.11 9.48
N VAL A 166 9.21 -1.24 10.49
CA VAL A 166 10.09 -2.37 10.69
C VAL A 166 9.85 -2.94 12.09
N ILE A 167 10.23 -4.18 12.29
CA ILE A 167 10.20 -4.85 13.58
C ILE A 167 11.59 -4.74 14.23
N LEU A 168 11.63 -4.26 15.46
CA LEU A 168 12.74 -4.42 16.38
C LEU A 168 12.38 -5.55 17.34
N ALA A 169 13.23 -6.58 17.41
CA ALA A 169 13.03 -7.71 18.32
C ALA A 169 14.25 -7.89 19.23
N ASP A 170 14.02 -7.89 20.54
CA ASP A 170 15.00 -8.30 21.52
C ASP A 170 14.83 -9.79 21.80
N LEU A 171 15.90 -10.56 21.62
CA LEU A 171 15.86 -12.01 21.65
C LEU A 171 16.74 -12.56 22.79
N THR A 172 16.18 -13.49 23.55
CA THR A 172 16.89 -14.32 24.53
C THR A 172 16.57 -15.78 24.23
N ARG A 173 17.55 -16.66 24.32
CA ARG A 173 17.32 -18.09 24.04
C ARG A 173 16.33 -18.68 25.04
N GLY A 174 15.23 -19.23 24.50
CA GLY A 174 14.18 -19.91 25.27
C GLY A 174 13.10 -19.00 25.85
N ASP A 175 13.20 -17.68 25.65
CA ASP A 175 12.17 -16.72 26.05
C ASP A 175 11.34 -16.25 24.85
N ASP A 176 10.14 -15.76 25.11
CA ASP A 176 9.34 -15.09 24.08
C ASP A 176 10.02 -13.79 23.62
N PRO A 177 10.01 -13.48 22.32
CA PRO A 177 10.64 -12.27 21.78
C PRO A 177 9.92 -11.01 22.28
N ARG A 178 10.69 -9.98 22.65
CA ARG A 178 10.13 -8.65 22.88
C ARG A 178 10.11 -7.88 21.58
N VAL A 179 8.94 -7.70 21.03
CA VAL A 179 8.73 -7.10 19.69
C VAL A 179 8.21 -5.69 19.82
N GLN A 180 8.85 -4.76 19.11
CA GLN A 180 8.44 -3.38 18.95
C GLN A 180 8.35 -3.02 17.47
N MET A 181 7.24 -2.42 17.07
CA MET A 181 7.06 -1.87 15.73
C MET A 181 7.58 -0.43 15.71
N ILE A 182 8.45 -0.13 14.74
CA ILE A 182 9.03 1.20 14.55
C ILE A 182 8.56 1.73 13.20
N THR A 183 7.84 2.84 13.22
CA THR A 183 7.40 3.52 11.98
C THR A 183 8.61 4.10 11.26
N THR A 184 8.76 3.75 9.98
CA THR A 184 9.87 4.18 9.11
C THR A 184 9.40 4.96 7.90
N GLY A 185 8.15 4.77 7.48
CA GLY A 185 7.59 5.40 6.28
C GLY A 185 7.59 6.91 6.34
N ARG A 186 8.12 7.53 5.29
CA ARG A 186 8.15 8.99 5.10
C ARG A 186 7.05 9.47 4.19
N VAL A 187 6.66 8.64 3.24
CA VAL A 187 5.58 8.88 2.26
C VAL A 187 4.37 8.07 2.69
N ALA A 188 3.25 8.74 2.93
CA ALA A 188 2.00 8.06 3.21
C ALA A 188 1.18 7.87 1.92
N TRP A 189 0.47 6.74 1.85
CA TRP A 189 -0.40 6.40 0.73
C TRP A 189 -1.81 6.26 1.28
N HIS A 190 -2.66 7.25 0.99
CA HIS A 190 -4.03 7.30 1.47
C HIS A 190 -5.01 6.78 0.43
N ARG A 191 -6.07 6.13 0.88
CA ARG A 191 -7.20 5.74 0.05
C ARG A 191 -8.49 6.18 0.73
N ILE A 192 -9.27 6.99 0.02
CA ILE A 192 -10.61 7.41 0.43
C ILE A 192 -11.60 6.93 -0.61
N THR A 193 -12.67 6.26 -0.17
CA THR A 193 -13.77 5.82 -1.02
C THR A 193 -15.05 6.42 -0.48
N MET A 194 -15.76 7.22 -1.30
CA MET A 194 -16.95 7.93 -0.84
C MET A 194 -18.04 7.98 -1.91
N GLN A 195 -19.29 7.90 -1.46
CA GLN A 195 -20.47 8.21 -2.26
C GLN A 195 -20.82 9.67 -2.05
N LEU A 196 -20.95 10.43 -3.12
CA LEU A 196 -21.27 11.86 -3.11
C LEU A 196 -22.67 12.09 -3.67
N GLN A 197 -23.51 12.81 -2.90
CA GLN A 197 -24.86 13.17 -3.29
C GLN A 197 -25.13 14.69 -3.16
N GLY A 198 -24.25 15.42 -2.47
CA GLY A 198 -24.40 16.85 -2.28
C GLY A 198 -23.30 17.51 -1.47
N LEU A 199 -23.52 18.77 -1.09
CA LEU A 199 -22.56 19.58 -0.33
C LEU A 199 -22.16 18.96 1.03
N PRO A 200 -23.06 18.32 1.80
CA PRO A 200 -22.67 17.69 3.05
C PRO A 200 -21.62 16.59 2.88
N ASP A 201 -21.66 15.87 1.76
CA ASP A 201 -20.67 14.83 1.48
C ASP A 201 -19.32 15.42 1.11
N LEU A 202 -19.28 16.59 0.46
CA LEU A 202 -18.04 17.32 0.22
C LEU A 202 -17.42 17.85 1.52
N GLU A 203 -18.24 18.29 2.47
CA GLU A 203 -17.75 18.68 3.78
C GLU A 203 -17.13 17.50 4.54
N ARG A 204 -17.76 16.32 4.46
CA ARG A 204 -17.18 15.09 5.03
C ARG A 204 -15.88 14.70 4.33
N LEU A 205 -15.84 14.80 2.98
CA LEU A 205 -14.61 14.55 2.23
C LEU A 205 -13.47 15.46 2.69
N ASN A 206 -13.73 16.76 2.87
CA ASN A 206 -12.75 17.71 3.39
C ASN A 206 -12.26 17.29 4.79
N GLN A 207 -13.17 16.92 5.69
CA GLN A 207 -12.79 16.46 7.04
C GLN A 207 -11.91 15.19 7.01
N GLU A 208 -12.21 14.23 6.15
CA GLU A 208 -11.38 13.03 5.98
C GLU A 208 -10.01 13.37 5.39
N LEU A 209 -9.96 14.29 4.42
CA LEU A 209 -8.70 14.77 3.84
C LEU A 209 -7.83 15.48 4.89
N ASP A 210 -8.41 16.38 5.67
CA ASP A 210 -7.70 17.07 6.75
C ASP A 210 -7.18 16.09 7.80
N ALA A 211 -7.96 15.06 8.13
CA ALA A 211 -7.56 14.05 9.10
C ALA A 211 -6.38 13.19 8.63
N CYS A 212 -6.31 12.84 7.33
CA CYS A 212 -5.25 11.96 6.84
C CYS A 212 -4.03 12.72 6.30
N ILE A 213 -4.20 13.87 5.65
CA ILE A 213 -3.09 14.63 5.02
C ILE A 213 -2.61 15.73 5.99
N GLY A 214 -3.54 16.55 6.51
CA GLY A 214 -3.23 17.65 7.42
C GLY A 214 -2.12 18.56 6.88
N SER A 215 -1.03 18.71 7.65
CA SER A 215 0.12 19.52 7.28
C SER A 215 1.18 18.79 6.46
N ARG A 216 0.94 17.58 5.98
CA ARG A 216 1.92 16.71 5.27
C ARG A 216 2.04 17.04 3.78
N VAL A 217 1.94 18.29 3.43
CA VAL A 217 2.03 18.78 2.04
C VAL A 217 3.33 18.32 1.36
N GLY A 218 3.24 17.86 0.11
CA GLY A 218 4.36 17.42 -0.72
C GLY A 218 4.98 16.07 -0.33
N ARG A 219 4.32 15.29 0.53
CA ARG A 219 4.87 14.01 1.00
C ARG A 219 3.96 12.81 0.78
N ASP A 220 2.69 13.04 0.45
CA ASP A 220 1.70 11.97 0.46
C ASP A 220 1.14 11.70 -0.94
N LEU A 221 0.68 10.48 -1.15
CA LEU A 221 -0.09 10.06 -2.32
C LEU A 221 -1.52 9.78 -1.90
N LEU A 222 -2.47 10.16 -2.75
CA LEU A 222 -3.89 9.95 -2.46
C LEU A 222 -4.59 9.27 -3.64
N ARG A 223 -5.35 8.22 -3.34
CA ARG A 223 -6.32 7.61 -4.24
C ARG A 223 -7.72 7.96 -3.74
N LEU A 224 -8.44 8.75 -4.54
CA LEU A 224 -9.85 9.05 -4.32
C LEU A 224 -10.71 8.19 -5.24
N GLU A 225 -11.64 7.45 -4.66
CA GLU A 225 -12.67 6.69 -5.36
C GLU A 225 -14.04 7.33 -5.07
N LEU A 226 -14.46 8.23 -5.96
CA LEU A 226 -15.67 9.02 -5.79
C LEU A 226 -16.75 8.52 -6.75
N ASN A 227 -17.89 8.13 -6.21
CA ASN A 227 -19.04 7.68 -6.98
C ASN A 227 -20.28 8.51 -6.60
N GLY A 228 -21.29 8.51 -7.47
CA GLY A 228 -22.56 9.15 -7.18
C GLY A 228 -22.89 10.28 -8.12
N GLN A 229 -23.52 11.33 -7.58
CA GLN A 229 -24.07 12.44 -8.35
C GLN A 229 -23.93 13.73 -7.58
N LEU A 230 -23.51 14.80 -8.25
CA LEU A 230 -23.38 16.13 -7.64
C LEU A 230 -24.12 17.18 -8.48
N GLY A 231 -24.73 18.13 -7.82
CA GLY A 231 -25.19 19.38 -8.41
C GLY A 231 -24.02 20.15 -9.01
N LEU A 232 -24.33 21.12 -9.86
CA LEU A 232 -23.31 21.84 -10.64
C LEU A 232 -22.40 22.68 -9.73
N ASP A 233 -22.95 23.30 -8.70
CA ASP A 233 -22.18 24.08 -7.73
C ASP A 233 -21.28 23.20 -6.86
N ALA A 234 -21.81 22.07 -6.37
CA ALA A 234 -21.04 21.10 -5.63
C ALA A 234 -19.92 20.52 -6.47
N HIS A 235 -20.20 20.22 -7.75
CA HIS A 235 -19.19 19.72 -8.68
C HIS A 235 -18.07 20.76 -8.92
N ARG A 236 -18.39 22.07 -9.06
CA ARG A 236 -17.37 23.13 -9.17
C ARG A 236 -16.48 23.21 -7.94
N ARG A 237 -17.05 23.12 -6.74
CA ARG A 237 -16.28 23.07 -5.49
C ARG A 237 -15.36 21.85 -5.42
N LEU A 238 -15.86 20.69 -5.81
CA LEU A 238 -15.04 19.48 -5.91
C LEU A 238 -13.87 19.67 -6.89
N GLN A 239 -14.09 20.25 -8.06
CA GLN A 239 -13.01 20.49 -9.03
C GLN A 239 -11.94 21.45 -8.48
N ALA A 240 -12.34 22.50 -7.76
CA ALA A 240 -11.41 23.39 -7.09
C ALA A 240 -10.57 22.65 -6.03
N LEU A 241 -11.22 21.85 -5.19
CA LEU A 241 -10.55 21.00 -4.19
C LEU A 241 -9.57 20.03 -4.85
N LEU A 242 -9.95 19.34 -5.93
CA LEU A 242 -9.08 18.41 -6.64
C LEU A 242 -7.87 19.09 -7.27
N SER A 243 -8.05 20.32 -7.78
CA SER A 243 -6.94 21.13 -8.29
C SER A 243 -5.97 21.48 -7.17
N GLU A 244 -6.45 21.95 -6.03
CA GLU A 244 -5.63 22.25 -4.86
C GLU A 244 -4.87 21.01 -4.36
N LEU A 245 -5.56 19.87 -4.21
CA LEU A 245 -4.94 18.61 -3.81
C LEU A 245 -3.86 18.15 -4.79
N SER A 246 -4.04 18.38 -6.09
CA SER A 246 -3.04 18.00 -7.10
C SER A 246 -1.75 18.80 -6.99
N GLU A 247 -1.81 20.03 -6.45
CA GLU A 247 -0.64 20.87 -6.17
C GLU A 247 0.03 20.53 -4.84
N GLN A 248 -0.76 20.04 -3.88
CA GLN A 248 -0.28 19.73 -2.53
C GLN A 248 0.29 18.32 -2.38
N LEU A 249 -0.11 17.37 -3.22
CA LEU A 249 0.27 15.96 -3.11
C LEU A 249 1.40 15.59 -4.08
N LEU A 250 2.19 14.58 -3.73
CA LEU A 250 3.13 13.96 -4.67
C LEU A 250 2.39 13.31 -5.84
N HIS A 251 1.21 12.75 -5.59
CA HIS A 251 0.38 12.15 -6.63
C HIS A 251 -1.08 12.04 -6.16
N LEU A 252 -2.01 12.46 -7.02
CA LEU A 252 -3.44 12.29 -6.86
C LEU A 252 -3.97 11.33 -7.94
N ARG A 253 -4.61 10.27 -7.52
CA ARG A 253 -5.26 9.31 -8.41
C ARG A 253 -6.77 9.30 -8.19
N LEU A 254 -7.53 9.71 -9.21
CA LEU A 254 -8.97 9.68 -9.19
C LEU A 254 -9.51 8.38 -9.80
N ARG A 255 -10.56 7.84 -9.21
CA ARG A 255 -11.32 6.67 -9.65
C ARG A 255 -12.80 6.88 -9.36
N GLY A 256 -13.64 6.03 -9.97
CA GLY A 256 -15.07 6.05 -9.77
C GLY A 256 -15.81 6.83 -10.87
N GLU A 257 -17.10 6.83 -10.78
CA GLU A 257 -18.00 7.49 -11.72
C GLU A 257 -18.85 8.51 -10.96
N LEU A 258 -18.64 9.78 -11.25
CA LEU A 258 -19.36 10.89 -10.66
C LEU A 258 -20.12 11.62 -11.75
N ARG A 259 -21.45 11.59 -11.66
CA ARG A 259 -22.32 12.28 -12.61
C ARG A 259 -22.54 13.72 -12.16
N ARG A 260 -22.56 14.63 -13.11
CA ARG A 260 -23.03 16.00 -12.92
C ARG A 260 -24.50 16.04 -13.29
N TYR A 261 -25.32 16.59 -12.40
CA TYR A 261 -26.72 16.77 -12.69
C TYR A 261 -27.22 18.03 -11.97
N PRO A 262 -27.90 18.96 -12.67
CA PRO A 262 -28.41 20.14 -12.00
C PRO A 262 -29.48 19.73 -10.98
N THR A 263 -29.34 20.22 -9.75
CA THR A 263 -30.36 20.04 -8.71
C THR A 263 -31.64 20.81 -9.07
N ASP A 264 -32.77 20.44 -8.46
CA ASP A 264 -34.03 21.17 -8.66
C ASP A 264 -33.87 22.66 -8.32
N GLY A 265 -33.13 23.00 -7.24
CA GLY A 265 -32.84 24.39 -6.88
C GLY A 265 -32.00 25.14 -7.93
N GLU A 266 -31.02 24.48 -8.55
CA GLU A 266 -30.23 25.06 -9.64
C GLU A 266 -31.06 25.24 -10.92
N LEU A 267 -31.97 24.32 -11.21
CA LEU A 267 -32.91 24.43 -12.31
C LEU A 267 -33.93 25.55 -12.05
N ASP A 268 -34.44 25.66 -10.83
CA ASP A 268 -35.38 26.72 -10.44
C ASP A 268 -34.77 28.12 -10.56
N GLN A 269 -33.46 28.26 -10.31
CA GLN A 269 -32.75 29.51 -10.56
C GLN A 269 -32.78 29.90 -12.03
N CYS A 270 -32.65 28.95 -12.96
CA CYS A 270 -32.77 29.21 -14.40
C CYS A 270 -34.20 29.48 -14.82
N LEU A 271 -35.17 28.76 -14.25
CA LEU A 271 -36.59 28.87 -14.59
C LEU A 271 -37.17 30.20 -14.13
N ASN A 272 -36.76 30.72 -12.97
CA ASN A 272 -37.34 31.91 -12.34
C ASN A 272 -36.57 33.21 -12.66
N ARG A 273 -35.71 33.23 -13.67
CA ARG A 273 -35.01 34.45 -14.12
C ARG A 273 -36.01 35.46 -14.74
N SER A 274 -36.11 36.63 -14.13
CA SER A 274 -36.92 37.71 -14.65
C SER A 274 -36.29 38.49 -15.80
N ASP A 275 -34.95 38.41 -15.91
CA ASP A 275 -34.12 39.14 -16.90
C ASP A 275 -33.85 38.34 -18.20
N GLY A 276 -34.29 37.09 -18.28
CA GLY A 276 -34.04 36.21 -19.40
C GLY A 276 -35.20 35.27 -19.76
N PRO A 277 -36.37 35.78 -20.24
CA PRO A 277 -37.54 34.93 -20.52
C PRO A 277 -37.27 33.84 -21.58
N LEU A 278 -36.32 34.07 -22.47
CA LEU A 278 -35.87 33.06 -23.45
C LEU A 278 -35.15 31.89 -22.74
N LEU A 279 -34.25 32.19 -21.86
CA LEU A 279 -33.49 31.16 -21.09
C LEU A 279 -34.42 30.37 -20.18
N SER A 280 -35.35 31.01 -19.50
CA SER A 280 -36.39 30.37 -18.70
C SER A 280 -37.27 29.43 -19.50
N GLY A 281 -37.68 29.86 -20.73
CA GLY A 281 -38.46 29.03 -21.64
C GLY A 281 -37.71 27.79 -22.14
N ILE A 282 -36.43 27.93 -22.45
CA ILE A 282 -35.56 26.81 -22.87
C ILE A 282 -35.37 25.86 -21.67
N ALA A 283 -35.11 26.36 -20.48
CA ALA A 283 -34.96 25.56 -19.27
C ALA A 283 -36.22 24.74 -18.95
N ALA A 284 -37.42 25.36 -19.12
CA ALA A 284 -38.69 24.67 -18.89
C ALA A 284 -38.92 23.54 -19.93
N GLY A 285 -38.62 23.81 -21.20
CA GLY A 285 -38.72 22.79 -22.25
C GLY A 285 -37.80 21.60 -22.03
N LEU A 286 -36.51 21.85 -21.73
CA LEU A 286 -35.54 20.79 -21.45
C LEU A 286 -35.91 19.98 -20.20
N LYS A 287 -36.41 20.64 -19.14
CA LYS A 287 -36.87 19.95 -17.91
C LYS A 287 -38.04 19.02 -18.21
N GLN A 288 -39.02 19.48 -19.01
CA GLN A 288 -40.16 18.66 -19.42
C GLN A 288 -39.75 17.45 -20.26
N GLU A 289 -38.80 17.62 -21.19
CA GLU A 289 -38.28 16.49 -21.98
C GLU A 289 -37.54 15.48 -21.11
N LEU A 290 -36.80 15.93 -20.09
CA LEU A 290 -36.12 15.07 -19.16
C LEU A 290 -37.07 14.22 -18.29
N GLU A 291 -38.24 14.76 -17.92
CA GLU A 291 -39.32 14.04 -17.21
C GLU A 291 -39.93 12.91 -18.07
N VAL A 292 -39.87 13.02 -19.38
CA VAL A 292 -40.38 12.01 -20.34
C VAL A 292 -39.36 10.87 -20.55
N GLY A 293 -38.08 11.15 -20.44
CA GLY A 293 -37.01 10.12 -20.59
C GLY A 293 -35.61 10.70 -20.34
N ALA A 294 -34.76 9.94 -19.69
CA ALA A 294 -33.37 10.31 -19.44
C ALA A 294 -32.57 10.26 -20.77
N ASP A 295 -32.35 11.42 -21.38
CA ASP A 295 -31.49 11.58 -22.55
C ASP A 295 -30.21 12.33 -22.16
N PRO A 296 -29.02 11.74 -22.36
CA PRO A 296 -27.73 12.40 -22.04
C PRO A 296 -27.53 13.74 -22.75
N LEU A 297 -28.13 13.96 -23.94
CA LEU A 297 -28.06 15.24 -24.64
C LEU A 297 -28.87 16.32 -23.92
N ILE A 298 -30.02 15.98 -23.38
CA ILE A 298 -30.86 16.90 -22.61
C ILE A 298 -30.19 17.27 -21.29
N GLU A 299 -29.61 16.28 -20.61
CA GLU A 299 -28.80 16.52 -19.41
C GLU A 299 -27.63 17.48 -19.68
N GLN A 300 -26.89 17.26 -20.77
CA GLN A 300 -25.79 18.13 -21.15
C GLN A 300 -26.28 19.54 -21.52
N ALA A 301 -27.37 19.66 -22.24
CA ALA A 301 -27.96 20.96 -22.58
C ALA A 301 -28.40 21.74 -21.36
N LEU A 302 -28.96 21.08 -20.33
CA LEU A 302 -29.31 21.72 -19.07
C LEU A 302 -28.08 22.21 -18.29
N ILE A 303 -26.98 21.43 -18.31
CA ILE A 303 -25.71 21.80 -17.70
C ILE A 303 -25.15 23.07 -18.35
N GLU A 304 -25.13 23.12 -19.68
CA GLU A 304 -24.62 24.28 -20.44
C GLU A 304 -25.52 25.52 -20.23
N LEU A 305 -26.82 25.32 -20.22
CA LEU A 305 -27.77 26.40 -19.95
C LEU A 305 -27.55 27.02 -18.54
N HIS A 306 -27.38 26.18 -17.52
CA HIS A 306 -27.11 26.67 -16.18
C HIS A 306 -25.77 27.44 -16.12
N GLN A 307 -24.73 27.00 -16.84
CA GLN A 307 -23.47 27.72 -16.91
C GLN A 307 -23.65 29.11 -17.54
N LEU A 308 -24.42 29.21 -18.62
CA LEU A 308 -24.76 30.48 -19.24
C LEU A 308 -25.56 31.39 -18.27
N CYS A 309 -26.49 30.81 -17.53
CA CYS A 309 -27.24 31.54 -16.50
C CYS A 309 -26.36 32.07 -15.37
N SER A 310 -25.32 31.32 -14.99
CA SER A 310 -24.43 31.68 -13.88
C SER A 310 -23.34 32.69 -14.28
N THR A 311 -22.97 32.74 -15.56
CA THR A 311 -21.91 33.64 -16.09
C THR A 311 -22.40 34.98 -16.54
N SER A 312 -23.71 35.16 -16.76
CA SER A 312 -24.30 36.47 -17.10
C SER A 312 -24.57 37.25 -15.81
N PRO A 313 -23.83 38.31 -15.47
CA PRO A 313 -24.14 39.14 -14.32
C PRO A 313 -25.55 39.74 -14.50
N CYS A 314 -26.34 39.76 -13.42
CA CYS A 314 -27.54 40.58 -13.35
C CYS A 314 -27.16 42.02 -13.68
N ALA A 315 -27.64 42.55 -14.78
CA ALA A 315 -27.49 43.95 -15.14
C ALA A 315 -28.36 44.84 -14.23
#